data_3195c6cfb039283f0688dd90dcd794e1
#
_entry.id   3195c6cfb039283f0688dd90dcd794e1
#
_cell.length_a   1.000
_cell.length_b   1.000
_cell.length_c   1.000
_cell.angle_alpha   90.00
_cell.angle_beta   90.00
_cell.angle_gamma   90.00
#
_symmetry.space_group_name_H-M   'P 1'
#
loop_
_entity.id
_entity.type
_entity.pdbx_description
1 polymer ?
#
loop_
_entity_poly.entity_id
_entity_poly.type
_entity_poly.pdbx_seq_one_letter_code
_entity_poly.pdbx_strand_id
1 'polypeptide(L)'
;TYDLVIGPELSEKDSSIVFDLIVEDYMLLAVPKKYMMLQKAEKREGEKYPWMDISMMPNEFIIQDNSCYVRQEIDQIFEEYGKKLKPKMIVNSSMLAMQTLERGMGFCFISEVFLPYITNTKDIDFFCIGKNKVKKTKTGIIYLKNKILSRQEKYCISVLKEKIINGEIGA
;
A
#
# COMPACT_ATOMS: atom_id res chain seq x y z
N THR A 1 23.47 -9.18 6.71
CA THR A 1 22.78 -10.21 5.92
C THR A 1 21.53 -10.62 6.67
N TYR A 2 20.37 -10.59 6.04
CA TYR A 2 19.10 -11.04 6.62
C TYR A 2 18.79 -12.45 6.13
N ASP A 3 18.16 -13.24 6.97
CA ASP A 3 17.76 -14.61 6.62
C ASP A 3 16.44 -14.63 5.84
N LEU A 4 15.48 -13.82 6.28
CA LEU A 4 14.19 -13.60 5.67
C LEU A 4 13.90 -12.10 5.66
N VAL A 5 13.26 -11.61 4.61
CA VAL A 5 12.78 -10.24 4.50
C VAL A 5 11.29 -10.29 4.15
N ILE A 6 10.47 -9.55 4.87
CA ILE A 6 9.08 -9.31 4.48
C ILE A 6 9.05 -8.00 3.71
N GLY A 7 8.50 -8.04 2.52
CA GLY A 7 8.47 -6.86 1.66
C GLY A 7 7.69 -7.07 0.37
N PRO A 8 7.68 -6.03 -0.46
CA PRO A 8 6.98 -6.07 -1.73
C PRO A 8 7.71 -6.94 -2.76
N GLU A 9 7.00 -7.35 -3.82
CA GLU A 9 7.61 -7.98 -5.00
C GLU A 9 8.60 -7.01 -5.63
N LEU A 10 9.84 -7.46 -5.84
CA LEU A 10 10.88 -6.60 -6.42
C LEU A 10 10.58 -6.36 -7.90
N SER A 11 10.78 -5.12 -8.36
CA SER A 11 10.59 -4.73 -9.75
C SER A 11 11.56 -5.43 -10.70
N GLU A 12 12.79 -5.68 -10.25
CA GLU A 12 13.81 -6.43 -10.99
C GLU A 12 13.83 -7.87 -10.51
N LYS A 13 13.68 -8.82 -11.45
CA LYS A 13 13.76 -10.25 -11.14
C LYS A 13 15.23 -10.64 -10.94
N ASP A 14 15.63 -10.78 -9.70
CA ASP A 14 16.89 -11.41 -9.33
C ASP A 14 16.69 -12.94 -9.25
N SER A 15 17.37 -13.68 -10.12
CA SER A 15 17.30 -15.15 -10.15
C SER A 15 17.88 -15.83 -8.91
N SER A 16 18.61 -15.10 -8.08
CA SER A 16 19.22 -15.59 -6.83
C SER A 16 18.25 -15.60 -5.64
N ILE A 17 17.10 -14.96 -5.77
CA ILE A 17 16.09 -14.86 -4.71
C ILE A 17 14.79 -15.59 -5.03
N VAL A 18 14.08 -15.95 -3.98
CA VAL A 18 12.69 -16.44 -4.02
C VAL A 18 11.81 -15.36 -3.43
N PHE A 19 10.74 -15.02 -4.13
CA PHE A 19 9.63 -14.24 -3.61
C PHE A 19 8.45 -15.18 -3.36
N ASP A 20 8.13 -15.40 -2.10
CA ASP A 20 7.01 -16.25 -1.67
C ASP A 20 5.84 -15.36 -1.28
N LEU A 21 4.86 -15.25 -2.18
CA LEU A 21 3.70 -14.36 -2.03
C LEU A 21 2.88 -14.73 -0.78
N ILE A 22 2.57 -13.71 0.02
CA ILE A 22 1.65 -13.81 1.16
C ILE A 22 0.29 -13.24 0.80
N VAL A 23 0.26 -12.01 0.30
CA VAL A 23 -0.98 -11.29 0.00
C VAL A 23 -0.81 -10.40 -1.22
N GLU A 24 -1.86 -10.31 -2.02
CA GLU A 24 -2.05 -9.28 -3.04
C GLU A 24 -3.27 -8.46 -2.64
N ASP A 25 -3.08 -7.18 -2.44
CA ASP A 25 -4.10 -6.26 -1.96
C ASP A 25 -4.14 -4.94 -2.74
N TYR A 26 -5.13 -4.09 -2.44
CA TYR A 26 -5.27 -2.81 -3.10
C TYR A 26 -4.28 -1.77 -2.57
N MET A 27 -3.64 -1.04 -3.48
CA MET A 27 -3.08 0.27 -3.15
C MET A 27 -4.24 1.27 -3.17
N LEU A 28 -4.58 1.80 -2.01
CA LEU A 28 -5.71 2.70 -1.83
C LEU A 28 -5.25 4.15 -1.65
N LEU A 29 -6.03 5.07 -2.20
CA LEU A 29 -5.98 6.47 -1.82
C LEU A 29 -6.97 6.69 -0.67
N ALA A 30 -6.47 7.11 0.48
CA ALA A 30 -7.24 7.43 1.68
C ALA A 30 -7.44 8.94 1.79
N VAL A 31 -8.68 9.38 1.91
CA VAL A 31 -9.09 10.79 1.85
C VAL A 31 -10.04 11.10 3.00
N PRO A 32 -9.77 12.11 3.84
CA PRO A 32 -10.74 12.54 4.86
C PRO A 32 -12.06 12.98 4.22
N LYS A 33 -13.18 12.52 4.76
CA LYS A 33 -14.54 12.79 4.22
C LYS A 33 -14.86 14.27 4.08
N LYS A 34 -14.25 15.14 4.89
CA LYS A 34 -14.41 16.59 4.78
C LYS A 34 -14.08 17.16 3.39
N TYR A 35 -13.29 16.45 2.57
CA TYR A 35 -12.98 16.86 1.20
C TYR A 35 -14.08 16.49 0.19
N MET A 36 -15.10 15.72 0.61
CA MET A 36 -16.27 15.36 -0.20
C MET A 36 -15.94 14.73 -1.56
N MET A 37 -14.86 13.96 -1.61
CA MET A 37 -14.35 13.39 -2.88
C MET A 37 -15.16 12.20 -3.37
N LEU A 38 -15.95 11.55 -2.49
CA LEU A 38 -16.77 10.39 -2.86
C LEU A 38 -17.75 10.69 -4.00
N GLN A 39 -18.25 11.92 -4.10
CA GLN A 39 -19.16 12.34 -5.16
C GLN A 39 -18.49 12.38 -6.56
N LYS A 40 -17.17 12.41 -6.62
CA LYS A 40 -16.37 12.43 -7.85
C LYS A 40 -15.83 11.05 -8.22
N ALA A 41 -16.08 10.07 -7.37
CA ALA A 41 -15.58 8.72 -7.55
C ALA A 41 -16.50 7.91 -8.47
N GLU A 42 -15.93 7.00 -9.22
CA GLU A 42 -16.62 6.10 -10.13
C GLU A 42 -16.74 4.70 -9.51
N LYS A 43 -17.93 4.10 -9.57
CA LYS A 43 -18.09 2.68 -9.22
C LYS A 43 -17.73 1.84 -10.43
N ARG A 44 -16.75 0.93 -10.29
CA ARG A 44 -16.37 -0.03 -11.30
C ARG A 44 -16.84 -1.42 -10.88
N GLU A 45 -17.42 -2.15 -11.83
CA GLU A 45 -17.92 -3.50 -11.59
C GLU A 45 -16.77 -4.43 -11.16
N GLY A 46 -17.01 -5.24 -10.14
CA GLY A 46 -16.02 -6.17 -9.57
C GLY A 46 -15.00 -5.54 -8.63
N GLU A 47 -14.97 -4.22 -8.46
CA GLU A 47 -14.04 -3.56 -7.55
C GLU A 47 -14.66 -3.32 -6.16
N LYS A 48 -13.87 -3.62 -5.11
CA LYS A 48 -14.29 -3.47 -3.71
C LYS A 48 -14.49 -2.01 -3.29
N TYR A 49 -13.68 -1.11 -3.85
CA TYR A 49 -13.67 0.32 -3.52
C TYR A 49 -14.02 1.14 -4.76
N PRO A 50 -14.68 2.31 -4.60
CA PRO A 50 -14.88 3.23 -5.72
C PRO A 50 -13.54 3.70 -6.27
N TRP A 51 -13.48 3.92 -7.57
CA TRP A 51 -12.28 4.38 -8.25
C TRP A 51 -12.19 5.92 -8.27
N MET A 52 -10.98 6.44 -8.08
CA MET A 52 -10.70 7.87 -8.10
C MET A 52 -9.66 8.22 -9.17
N ASP A 53 -9.99 9.16 -10.02
CA ASP A 53 -9.02 9.80 -10.89
C ASP A 53 -8.18 10.80 -10.06
N ILE A 54 -6.93 10.44 -9.81
CA ILE A 54 -6.02 11.31 -9.05
C ILE A 54 -5.77 12.66 -9.74
N SER A 55 -6.10 12.78 -11.04
CA SER A 55 -5.98 14.05 -11.77
C SER A 55 -6.96 15.11 -11.25
N MET A 56 -8.06 14.69 -10.65
CA MET A 56 -9.08 15.58 -10.08
C MET A 56 -8.77 15.98 -8.63
N MET A 57 -7.71 15.41 -8.03
CA MET A 57 -7.39 15.66 -6.63
C MET A 57 -6.59 16.95 -6.46
N PRO A 58 -6.88 17.73 -5.39
CA PRO A 58 -6.00 18.83 -5.00
C PRO A 58 -4.65 18.31 -4.51
N ASN A 59 -3.63 19.16 -4.54
CA ASN A 59 -2.26 18.79 -4.10
C ASN A 59 -2.12 18.79 -2.57
N GLU A 60 -2.92 17.95 -1.91
CA GLU A 60 -2.94 17.79 -0.45
C GLU A 60 -2.30 16.45 -0.01
N PHE A 61 -1.40 15.90 -0.85
CA PHE A 61 -0.83 14.58 -0.63
C PHE A 61 0.24 14.58 0.46
N ILE A 62 0.10 13.62 1.37
CA ILE A 62 1.10 13.22 2.35
C ILE A 62 1.73 11.93 1.83
N ILE A 63 3.01 11.96 1.56
CA ILE A 63 3.70 10.83 0.95
C ILE A 63 4.92 10.43 1.77
N GLN A 64 5.34 9.19 1.60
CA GLN A 64 6.58 8.70 2.17
C GLN A 64 7.79 9.28 1.43
N ASP A 65 8.92 9.32 2.10
CA ASP A 65 10.20 9.70 1.49
C ASP A 65 10.69 8.60 0.50
N ASN A 66 11.74 8.92 -0.23
CA ASN A 66 12.26 8.04 -1.30
C ASN A 66 12.85 6.71 -0.78
N SER A 67 13.07 6.55 0.52
CA SER A 67 13.55 5.30 1.11
C SER A 67 12.42 4.26 1.25
N CYS A 68 11.16 4.69 1.19
CA CYS A 68 10.01 3.82 1.31
C CYS A 68 9.60 3.25 -0.05
N TYR A 69 9.39 1.94 -0.11
CA TYR A 69 8.92 1.27 -1.34
C TYR A 69 7.61 1.86 -1.87
N VAL A 70 6.65 2.15 -0.99
CA VAL A 70 5.36 2.77 -1.34
C VAL A 70 5.54 4.04 -2.17
N ARG A 71 6.64 4.79 -1.96
CA ARG A 71 6.93 6.00 -2.72
C ARG A 71 7.19 5.71 -4.19
N GLN A 72 7.88 4.66 -4.53
CA GLN A 72 8.14 4.28 -5.94
C GLN A 72 6.83 3.94 -6.65
N GLU A 73 5.93 3.21 -5.97
CA GLU A 73 4.60 2.91 -6.49
C GLU A 73 3.76 4.17 -6.73
N ILE A 74 3.82 5.14 -5.80
CA ILE A 74 3.12 6.43 -5.93
C ILE A 74 3.67 7.22 -7.12
N ASP A 75 4.98 7.31 -7.27
CA ASP A 75 5.61 8.03 -8.37
C ASP A 75 5.19 7.44 -9.72
N GLN A 76 5.16 6.11 -9.87
CA GLN A 76 4.67 5.43 -11.07
C GLN A 76 3.21 5.79 -11.38
N ILE A 77 2.34 5.83 -10.37
CA ILE A 77 0.95 6.22 -10.55
C ILE A 77 0.87 7.65 -11.11
N PHE A 78 1.62 8.60 -10.55
CA PHE A 78 1.61 9.99 -11.04
C PHE A 78 2.18 10.10 -12.47
N GLU A 79 3.21 9.31 -12.81
CA GLU A 79 3.76 9.23 -14.16
C GLU A 79 2.73 8.72 -15.18
N GLU A 80 1.95 7.69 -14.83
CA GLU A 80 0.85 7.18 -15.68
C GLU A 80 -0.15 8.28 -16.06
N TYR A 81 -0.39 9.24 -15.17
CA TYR A 81 -1.27 10.39 -15.39
C TYR A 81 -0.55 11.57 -16.07
N GLY A 82 0.75 11.48 -16.34
CA GLY A 82 1.57 12.58 -16.85
C GLY A 82 1.66 13.75 -15.88
N LYS A 83 1.52 13.50 -14.60
CA LYS A 83 1.54 14.52 -13.54
C LYS A 83 2.80 14.42 -12.69
N LYS A 84 3.33 15.58 -12.32
CA LYS A 84 4.39 15.64 -11.32
C LYS A 84 3.75 15.68 -9.92
N LEU A 85 4.14 14.73 -9.08
CA LEU A 85 3.74 14.71 -7.69
C LEU A 85 4.29 15.96 -6.97
N LYS A 86 3.39 16.71 -6.32
CA LYS A 86 3.71 17.85 -5.46
C LYS A 86 3.16 17.54 -4.06
N PRO A 87 4.00 16.97 -3.17
CA PRO A 87 3.52 16.63 -1.84
C PRO A 87 3.30 17.88 -1.00
N LYS A 88 2.26 17.87 -0.18
CA LYS A 88 2.06 18.84 0.90
C LYS A 88 2.99 18.53 2.07
N MET A 89 3.24 17.24 2.33
CA MET A 89 4.08 16.76 3.40
C MET A 89 4.82 15.50 2.97
N ILE A 90 6.07 15.37 3.40
CA ILE A 90 6.86 14.15 3.26
C ILE A 90 7.09 13.58 4.66
N VAL A 91 6.85 12.27 4.81
CA VAL A 91 7.00 11.54 6.07
C VAL A 91 7.88 10.31 5.85
N ASN A 92 8.48 9.80 6.91
CA ASN A 92 9.43 8.69 6.84
C ASN A 92 8.79 7.30 7.10
N SER A 93 7.48 7.24 7.29
CA SER A 93 6.79 5.97 7.49
C SER A 93 5.31 6.02 7.12
N SER A 94 4.75 4.87 6.74
CA SER A 94 3.32 4.73 6.46
C SER A 94 2.47 4.98 7.71
N MET A 95 2.97 4.60 8.90
CA MET A 95 2.28 4.86 10.16
C MET A 95 2.09 6.37 10.41
N LEU A 96 3.13 7.16 10.19
CA LEU A 96 3.03 8.62 10.33
C LEU A 96 2.10 9.23 9.28
N ALA A 97 2.10 8.71 8.04
CA ALA A 97 1.15 9.12 7.02
C ALA A 97 -0.29 8.88 7.47
N MET A 98 -0.60 7.69 8.01
CA MET A 98 -1.92 7.34 8.53
C MET A 98 -2.33 8.24 9.70
N GLN A 99 -1.47 8.47 10.67
CA GLN A 99 -1.77 9.36 11.81
C GLN A 99 -2.05 10.80 11.37
N THR A 100 -1.38 11.26 10.32
CA THR A 100 -1.57 12.59 9.75
C THR A 100 -2.89 12.65 8.97
N LEU A 101 -3.24 11.58 8.24
CA LEU A 101 -4.52 11.40 7.57
C LEU A 101 -5.69 11.46 8.58
N GLU A 102 -5.62 10.71 9.69
CA GLU A 102 -6.65 10.67 10.73
C GLU A 102 -6.92 12.06 11.34
N ARG A 103 -5.92 12.91 11.38
CA ARG A 103 -6.05 14.32 11.78
C ARG A 103 -6.58 15.23 10.67
N GLY A 104 -6.91 14.65 9.51
CA GLY A 104 -7.46 15.37 8.37
C GLY A 104 -6.47 16.33 7.70
N MET A 105 -5.16 16.11 7.82
CA MET A 105 -4.16 17.05 7.31
C MET A 105 -3.90 16.92 5.81
N GLY A 106 -4.40 15.86 5.16
CA GLY A 106 -4.25 15.62 3.73
C GLY A 106 -4.64 14.20 3.34
N PHE A 107 -4.23 13.78 2.15
CA PHE A 107 -4.49 12.45 1.57
C PHE A 107 -3.24 11.60 1.66
N CYS A 108 -3.37 10.29 1.85
CA CYS A 108 -2.23 9.40 1.75
C CYS A 108 -2.55 8.15 0.93
N PHE A 109 -1.50 7.48 0.46
CA PHE A 109 -1.59 6.18 -0.18
C PHE A 109 -1.24 5.11 0.85
N ILE A 110 -2.08 4.08 0.91
CA ILE A 110 -1.91 2.96 1.84
C ILE A 110 -2.24 1.65 1.14
N SER A 111 -1.58 0.57 1.53
CA SER A 111 -1.99 -0.78 1.18
C SER A 111 -3.19 -1.18 2.05
N GLU A 112 -4.15 -1.89 1.47
CA GLU A 112 -5.38 -2.31 2.17
C GLU A 112 -5.09 -3.10 3.46
N VAL A 113 -4.00 -3.84 3.50
CA VAL A 113 -3.55 -4.60 4.68
C VAL A 113 -3.36 -3.73 5.92
N PHE A 114 -3.18 -2.42 5.76
CA PHE A 114 -3.03 -1.47 6.87
C PHE A 114 -4.36 -0.90 7.38
N LEU A 115 -5.50 -1.18 6.75
CA LEU A 115 -6.80 -0.66 7.20
C LEU A 115 -7.15 -1.01 8.65
N PRO A 116 -6.86 -2.22 9.16
CA PRO A 116 -7.13 -2.55 10.56
C PRO A 116 -6.38 -1.67 11.58
N TYR A 117 -5.30 -1.02 11.16
CA TYR A 117 -4.50 -0.15 12.04
C TYR A 117 -4.96 1.32 12.05
N ILE A 118 -5.94 1.68 11.21
CA ILE A 118 -6.54 3.01 11.21
C ILE A 118 -7.62 3.06 12.27
N THR A 119 -7.41 3.90 13.28
CA THR A 119 -8.30 3.97 14.45
C THR A 119 -9.67 4.57 14.09
N ASN A 120 -9.70 5.56 13.18
CA ASN A 120 -10.92 6.26 12.79
C ASN A 120 -11.21 6.16 11.29
N THR A 121 -11.59 4.97 10.83
CA THR A 121 -11.99 4.77 9.42
C THR A 121 -13.32 5.44 9.05
N LYS A 122 -14.17 5.80 10.04
CA LYS A 122 -15.49 6.39 9.79
C LYS A 122 -15.43 7.75 9.11
N ASP A 123 -14.34 8.50 9.32
CA ASP A 123 -14.13 9.84 8.76
C ASP A 123 -13.23 9.84 7.52
N ILE A 124 -12.94 8.66 6.98
CA ILE A 124 -12.06 8.46 5.84
C ILE A 124 -12.81 7.73 4.73
N ASP A 125 -12.66 8.19 3.50
CA ASP A 125 -13.07 7.48 2.29
C ASP A 125 -11.84 6.82 1.65
N PHE A 126 -12.02 5.62 1.12
CA PHE A 126 -10.99 4.83 0.47
C PHE A 126 -11.33 4.62 -1.00
N PHE A 127 -10.37 4.83 -1.87
CA PHE A 127 -10.55 4.75 -3.31
C PHE A 127 -9.51 3.86 -3.96
N CYS A 128 -9.93 3.04 -4.91
CA CYS A 128 -9.04 2.43 -5.88
C CYS A 128 -8.44 3.49 -6.79
N ILE A 129 -7.19 3.29 -7.19
CA ILE A 129 -6.42 4.20 -8.06
C ILE A 129 -5.76 3.42 -9.20
N GLY A 130 -5.27 4.15 -10.19
CA GLY A 130 -4.63 3.62 -11.39
C GLY A 130 -5.38 4.07 -12.66
N LYS A 131 -4.65 4.41 -13.72
CA LYS A 131 -5.23 5.04 -14.91
C LYS A 131 -6.09 4.07 -15.72
N ASN A 132 -5.55 2.90 -16.04
CA ASN A 132 -6.21 1.92 -16.91
C ASN A 132 -6.75 0.72 -16.13
N LYS A 133 -6.09 0.34 -15.05
CA LYS A 133 -6.48 -0.75 -14.17
C LYS A 133 -6.21 -0.36 -12.73
N VAL A 134 -6.94 -0.97 -11.81
CA VAL A 134 -6.72 -0.76 -10.37
C VAL A 134 -5.31 -1.21 -9.97
N LYS A 135 -4.62 -0.36 -9.22
CA LYS A 135 -3.28 -0.67 -8.71
C LYS A 135 -3.41 -1.62 -7.52
N LYS A 136 -2.71 -2.74 -7.61
CA LYS A 136 -2.55 -3.70 -6.51
C LYS A 136 -1.07 -3.83 -6.16
N THR A 137 -0.81 -4.14 -4.91
CA THR A 137 0.52 -4.43 -4.38
C THR A 137 0.61 -5.89 -3.99
N LYS A 138 1.82 -6.43 -4.03
CA LYS A 138 2.09 -7.79 -3.58
C LYS A 138 3.10 -7.73 -2.44
N THR A 139 2.74 -8.34 -1.33
CA THR A 139 3.64 -8.50 -0.19
C THR A 139 3.97 -9.97 0.01
N GLY A 140 5.22 -10.28 0.20
CA GLY A 140 5.71 -11.64 0.34
C GLY A 140 6.93 -11.75 1.21
N ILE A 141 7.46 -12.96 1.30
CA ILE A 141 8.71 -13.28 1.99
C ILE A 141 9.79 -13.48 0.94
N ILE A 142 10.90 -12.80 1.14
CA ILE A 142 12.06 -12.80 0.25
C ILE A 142 13.21 -13.51 0.94
N TYR A 143 13.84 -14.49 0.28
CA TYR A 143 15.00 -15.20 0.76
C TYR A 143 15.85 -15.73 -0.40
N LEU A 144 17.10 -16.09 -0.12
CA LEU A 144 18.01 -16.62 -1.15
C LEU A 144 17.54 -17.99 -1.65
N LYS A 145 17.51 -18.18 -2.96
CA LYS A 145 17.05 -19.42 -3.62
C LYS A 145 17.80 -20.67 -3.16
N ASN A 146 19.09 -20.54 -2.90
CA ASN A 146 19.93 -21.65 -2.48
C ASN A 146 19.96 -21.83 -0.95
N LYS A 147 19.18 -21.05 -0.21
CA LYS A 147 19.10 -21.16 1.25
C LYS A 147 18.26 -22.36 1.66
N ILE A 148 18.83 -23.21 2.49
CA ILE A 148 18.08 -24.26 3.18
C ILE A 148 17.41 -23.64 4.40
N LEU A 149 16.09 -23.47 4.35
CA LEU A 149 15.32 -22.91 5.45
C LEU A 149 15.32 -23.86 6.65
N SER A 150 15.68 -23.35 7.82
CA SER A 150 15.59 -24.04 9.11
C SER A 150 14.12 -24.33 9.48
N ARG A 151 13.91 -25.18 10.49
CA ARG A 151 12.56 -25.46 11.01
C ARG A 151 11.86 -24.20 11.54
N GLN A 152 12.61 -23.33 12.21
CA GLN A 152 12.12 -22.07 12.76
C GLN A 152 11.69 -21.10 11.66
N GLU A 153 12.48 -20.96 10.59
CA GLU A 153 12.14 -20.10 9.47
C GLU A 153 10.89 -20.59 8.75
N LYS A 154 10.77 -21.89 8.49
CA LYS A 154 9.56 -22.49 7.90
C LYS A 154 8.33 -22.26 8.77
N TYR A 155 8.46 -22.38 10.08
CA TYR A 155 7.39 -22.12 11.03
C TYR A 155 7.00 -20.63 11.01
N CYS A 156 7.97 -19.73 11.03
CA CYS A 156 7.72 -18.28 10.91
C CYS A 156 6.93 -17.95 9.62
N ILE A 157 7.36 -18.49 8.48
CA ILE A 157 6.67 -18.33 7.19
C ILE A 157 5.21 -18.82 7.27
N SER A 158 4.99 -20.00 7.86
CA SER A 158 3.63 -20.57 7.96
C SER A 158 2.71 -19.71 8.83
N VAL A 159 3.21 -19.23 9.97
CA VAL A 159 2.44 -18.35 10.89
C VAL A 159 2.12 -17.01 10.22
N LEU A 160 3.08 -16.41 9.52
CA LEU A 160 2.85 -15.14 8.81
C LEU A 160 1.78 -15.29 7.72
N LYS A 161 1.85 -16.36 6.93
CA LYS A 161 0.84 -16.64 5.90
C LYS A 161 -0.54 -16.82 6.52
N GLU A 162 -0.66 -17.64 7.55
CA GLU A 162 -1.94 -17.90 8.23
C GLU A 162 -2.54 -16.61 8.80
N LYS A 163 -1.75 -15.84 9.55
CA LYS A 163 -2.25 -14.64 10.23
C LYS A 163 -2.58 -13.48 9.28
N ILE A 164 -1.81 -13.29 8.22
CA ILE A 164 -2.11 -12.25 7.22
C ILE A 164 -3.35 -12.63 6.42
N ILE A 165 -3.47 -13.89 5.98
CA ILE A 165 -4.64 -14.36 5.22
C ILE A 165 -5.91 -14.26 6.07
N ASN A 166 -5.83 -14.57 7.37
CA ASN A 166 -6.98 -14.51 8.28
C ASN A 166 -7.28 -13.08 8.78
N GLY A 167 -6.49 -12.07 8.40
CA GLY A 167 -6.65 -10.70 8.89
C GLY A 167 -6.32 -10.52 10.39
N GLU A 168 -5.59 -11.47 10.98
CA GLU A 168 -5.26 -11.49 12.41
C GLU A 168 -3.99 -10.69 12.75
N ILE A 169 -3.25 -10.22 11.77
CA ILE A 169 -2.14 -9.29 12.02
C ILE A 169 -2.74 -7.91 12.21
N GLY A 170 -2.83 -7.49 13.48
CA GLY A 170 -3.29 -6.17 13.90
C GLY A 170 -4.55 -6.15 14.77
N ALA A 171 -4.98 -7.29 15.27
CA ALA A 171 -5.97 -7.34 16.34
C ALA A 171 -5.28 -7.24 17.71
#